data_1da96d9e8bfb3e3a24b3fbee3e845b2b
#
_entry.id   1da96d9e8bfb3e3a24b3fbee3e845b2b
#
_cell.length_a   1.000
_cell.length_b   1.000
_cell.length_c   1.000
_cell.angle_alpha   90.00
_cell.angle_beta   90.00
_cell.angle_gamma   90.00
#
_symmetry.space_group_name_H-M   'P 1'
#
loop_
_entity.id
_entity.type
_entity.pdbx_description
1 polymer ?
#
loop_
_entity_poly.entity_id
_entity_poly.type
_entity_poly.pdbx_seq_one_letter_code
_entity_poly.pdbx_strand_id
1 'polypeptide(L)'
;FISCEKQTTPEPVQIQRPELQSPIVRDDVYYARLRAYKKTDHKLAFGWFGSWTAINPSEQSRLRSAPDSMDIISIWSQWHSLSREQIEDKAFVQQVLGTKVVFCISAKDVPEEFKVDGQITDESLKDYARAWGKDSIDKYQYDGIDIDFETAADHLGPLNTTPGLFKKFCEELS
;
A
#
# COMPACT_ATOMS: atom_id res chain seq x y z
N PHE A 1 -21.01 -18.12 -54.51
CA PHE A 1 -20.81 -17.99 -53.05
C PHE A 1 -19.46 -18.61 -52.74
N ILE A 2 -18.45 -17.78 -52.43
CA ILE A 2 -17.14 -18.25 -51.95
C ILE A 2 -17.26 -18.36 -50.43
N SER A 3 -17.32 -19.58 -49.91
CA SER A 3 -17.31 -19.86 -48.50
C SER A 3 -15.88 -19.68 -47.99
N CYS A 4 -15.71 -18.86 -46.96
CA CYS A 4 -14.44 -18.72 -46.25
C CYS A 4 -14.24 -19.94 -45.35
N GLU A 5 -13.77 -21.05 -45.89
CA GLU A 5 -13.52 -22.29 -45.10
C GLU A 5 -12.35 -22.24 -44.15
N LYS A 6 -11.54 -21.15 -44.16
CA LYS A 6 -10.32 -21.05 -43.31
C LYS A 6 -10.48 -20.31 -41.99
N GLN A 7 -11.69 -19.84 -41.62
CA GLN A 7 -11.85 -19.03 -40.41
C GLN A 7 -12.35 -19.81 -39.18
N THR A 8 -12.56 -21.12 -39.29
CA THR A 8 -13.15 -21.92 -38.19
C THR A 8 -12.19 -22.85 -37.46
N THR A 9 -10.95 -22.92 -37.88
CA THR A 9 -9.95 -23.72 -37.15
C THR A 9 -9.01 -22.76 -36.43
N PRO A 10 -9.06 -22.66 -35.09
CA PRO A 10 -8.08 -21.85 -34.35
C PRO A 10 -6.69 -22.44 -34.59
N GLU A 11 -5.78 -21.60 -35.02
CA GLU A 11 -4.38 -22.04 -35.08
C GLU A 11 -3.88 -22.28 -33.66
N PRO A 12 -3.24 -23.44 -33.39
CA PRO A 12 -2.69 -23.70 -32.09
C PRO A 12 -1.62 -22.67 -31.78
N VAL A 13 -1.80 -21.92 -30.71
CA VAL A 13 -0.77 -21.01 -30.20
C VAL A 13 0.39 -21.85 -29.68
N GLN A 14 1.52 -21.86 -30.39
CA GLN A 14 2.74 -22.47 -29.89
C GLN A 14 3.39 -21.54 -28.88
N ILE A 15 3.36 -21.94 -27.62
CA ILE A 15 4.12 -21.26 -26.56
C ILE A 15 5.59 -21.66 -26.75
N GLN A 16 6.38 -20.77 -27.36
CA GLN A 16 7.79 -21.05 -27.68
C GLN A 16 8.72 -20.99 -26.47
N ARG A 17 8.27 -20.41 -25.35
CA ARG A 17 9.06 -20.24 -24.14
C ARG A 17 8.19 -20.44 -22.89
N PRO A 18 7.78 -21.69 -22.61
CA PRO A 18 6.95 -21.98 -21.43
C PRO A 18 7.66 -21.64 -20.11
N GLU A 19 8.99 -21.62 -20.10
CA GLU A 19 9.80 -21.20 -18.95
C GLU A 19 9.59 -19.74 -18.53
N LEU A 20 9.15 -18.86 -19.43
CA LEU A 20 8.81 -17.47 -19.10
C LEU A 20 7.49 -17.34 -18.33
N GLN A 21 6.69 -18.40 -18.29
CA GLN A 21 5.44 -18.47 -17.51
C GLN A 21 5.67 -19.07 -16.11
N SER A 22 6.84 -19.62 -15.86
CA SER A 22 7.22 -20.09 -14.54
C SER A 22 7.55 -18.89 -13.63
N PRO A 23 7.16 -18.92 -12.36
CA PRO A 23 7.60 -17.89 -11.42
C PRO A 23 9.13 -17.78 -11.42
N ILE A 24 9.66 -16.60 -11.59
CA ILE A 24 11.09 -16.37 -11.51
C ILE A 24 11.50 -16.55 -10.05
N VAL A 25 12.14 -17.67 -9.75
CA VAL A 25 12.73 -17.90 -8.42
C VAL A 25 14.03 -17.09 -8.34
N ARG A 26 14.08 -16.13 -7.43
CA ARG A 26 15.27 -15.35 -7.12
C ARG A 26 16.02 -16.01 -5.97
N ASP A 27 17.33 -15.96 -6.01
CA ASP A 27 18.19 -16.47 -4.93
C ASP A 27 18.42 -15.41 -3.83
N ASP A 28 19.01 -15.84 -2.73
CA ASP A 28 19.30 -14.95 -1.58
C ASP A 28 20.30 -13.85 -1.95
N VAL A 29 21.19 -14.10 -2.90
CA VAL A 29 22.16 -13.11 -3.39
C VAL A 29 21.46 -11.99 -4.12
N TYR A 30 20.47 -12.32 -4.95
CA TYR A 30 19.62 -11.34 -5.62
C TYR A 30 18.89 -10.45 -4.60
N TYR A 31 18.22 -11.05 -3.63
CA TYR A 31 17.48 -10.27 -2.61
C TYR A 31 18.41 -9.43 -1.73
N ALA A 32 19.59 -9.91 -1.41
CA ALA A 32 20.58 -9.12 -0.67
C ALA A 32 21.02 -7.87 -1.47
N ARG A 33 21.26 -8.02 -2.78
CA ARG A 33 21.60 -6.90 -3.67
C ARG A 33 20.44 -5.92 -3.83
N LEU A 34 19.21 -6.42 -3.96
CA LEU A 34 18.01 -5.61 -4.04
C LEU A 34 17.84 -4.74 -2.78
N ARG A 35 17.94 -5.34 -1.59
CA ARG A 35 17.90 -4.59 -0.32
C ARG A 35 19.05 -3.59 -0.17
N ALA A 36 20.23 -3.91 -0.65
CA ALA A 36 21.36 -2.99 -0.65
C ALA A 36 21.11 -1.80 -1.58
N TYR A 37 20.58 -2.04 -2.78
CA TYR A 37 20.20 -1.00 -3.74
C TYR A 37 19.15 -0.05 -3.15
N LYS A 38 18.09 -0.57 -2.53
CA LYS A 38 17.02 0.24 -1.91
C LYS A 38 17.48 1.14 -0.75
N LYS A 39 18.70 0.93 -0.24
CA LYS A 39 19.34 1.78 0.78
C LYS A 39 20.22 2.88 0.18
N THR A 40 20.44 2.88 -1.13
CA THR A 40 21.21 3.92 -1.79
C THR A 40 20.34 5.14 -2.10
N ASP A 41 20.96 6.27 -2.44
CA ASP A 41 20.23 7.40 -3.01
C ASP A 41 19.83 7.08 -4.46
N HIS A 42 18.52 7.01 -4.72
CA HIS A 42 17.95 6.69 -6.03
C HIS A 42 16.53 7.25 -6.16
N LYS A 43 15.95 7.20 -7.36
CA LYS A 43 14.56 7.58 -7.59
C LYS A 43 13.64 6.52 -7.01
N LEU A 44 12.75 6.94 -6.11
CA LEU A 44 11.81 6.03 -5.43
C LEU A 44 10.64 5.64 -6.34
N ALA A 45 10.32 4.36 -6.35
CA ALA A 45 9.11 3.81 -6.93
C ALA A 45 8.06 3.65 -5.82
N PHE A 46 6.97 4.42 -5.90
CA PHE A 46 5.84 4.39 -4.97
C PHE A 46 4.57 3.93 -5.68
N GLY A 47 3.71 3.18 -5.00
CA GLY A 47 2.42 2.80 -5.55
C GLY A 47 1.41 2.39 -4.49
N TRP A 48 0.12 2.60 -4.81
CA TRP A 48 -0.99 2.12 -3.97
C TRP A 48 -1.37 0.68 -4.33
N PHE A 49 -1.71 -0.09 -3.31
CA PHE A 49 -2.16 -1.46 -3.46
C PHE A 49 -3.57 -1.61 -2.87
N GLY A 50 -4.55 -1.79 -3.77
CA GLY A 50 -5.96 -2.02 -3.39
C GLY A 50 -6.31 -3.51 -3.35
N SER A 51 -7.43 -3.82 -2.69
CA SER A 51 -7.99 -5.19 -2.64
C SER A 51 -7.03 -6.26 -2.12
N TRP A 52 -6.16 -5.88 -1.19
CA TRP A 52 -5.22 -6.79 -0.57
C TRP A 52 -5.92 -7.79 0.36
N THR A 53 -5.91 -9.06 0.02
CA THR A 53 -6.47 -10.12 0.86
C THR A 53 -5.48 -11.22 1.22
N ALA A 54 -4.48 -11.42 0.38
CA ALA A 54 -3.44 -12.47 0.48
C ALA A 54 -3.95 -13.93 0.51
N ILE A 55 -5.27 -14.16 0.50
CA ILE A 55 -5.91 -15.50 0.61
C ILE A 55 -6.40 -16.07 -0.72
N ASN A 56 -6.63 -15.25 -1.70
CA ASN A 56 -7.14 -15.67 -2.99
C ASN A 56 -6.04 -16.42 -3.78
N PRO A 57 -6.36 -17.40 -4.64
CA PRO A 57 -5.43 -18.00 -5.58
C PRO A 57 -4.84 -16.98 -6.58
N SER A 58 -5.49 -15.82 -6.74
CA SER A 58 -4.98 -14.75 -7.59
C SER A 58 -3.74 -14.08 -6.97
N GLU A 59 -2.67 -14.05 -7.72
CA GLU A 59 -1.47 -13.29 -7.36
C GLU A 59 -1.75 -11.78 -7.20
N GLN A 60 -2.75 -11.25 -7.90
CA GLN A 60 -3.14 -9.84 -7.84
C GLN A 60 -3.59 -9.38 -6.45
N SER A 61 -3.97 -10.29 -5.56
CA SER A 61 -4.38 -9.98 -4.20
C SER A 61 -3.22 -10.00 -3.18
N ARG A 62 -1.99 -10.20 -3.62
CA ARG A 62 -0.79 -10.38 -2.79
C ARG A 62 0.22 -9.26 -3.00
N LEU A 63 0.73 -8.69 -1.92
CA LEU A 63 1.80 -7.67 -1.99
C LEU A 63 3.06 -8.20 -2.66
N ARG A 64 3.41 -9.46 -2.42
CA ARG A 64 4.59 -10.10 -3.03
C ARG A 64 4.54 -10.22 -4.54
N SER A 65 3.37 -10.01 -5.14
CA SER A 65 3.18 -10.01 -6.60
C SER A 65 3.40 -8.63 -7.23
N ALA A 66 3.53 -7.58 -6.42
CA ALA A 66 4.00 -6.30 -6.91
C ALA A 66 5.47 -6.43 -7.40
N PRO A 67 5.90 -5.58 -8.33
CA PRO A 67 7.29 -5.58 -8.77
C PRO A 67 8.24 -5.46 -7.58
N ASP A 68 9.24 -6.32 -7.51
CA ASP A 68 10.23 -6.33 -6.43
C ASP A 68 11.08 -5.04 -6.36
N SER A 69 11.10 -4.27 -7.45
CA SER A 69 11.73 -2.95 -7.55
C SER A 69 10.93 -1.82 -6.87
N MET A 70 9.70 -2.08 -6.39
CA MET A 70 8.96 -1.07 -5.62
C MET A 70 9.67 -0.75 -4.31
N ASP A 71 9.87 0.54 -4.02
CA ASP A 71 10.48 1.00 -2.78
C ASP A 71 9.45 1.15 -1.67
N ILE A 72 8.27 1.66 -2.01
CA ILE A 72 7.18 1.91 -1.07
C ILE A 72 5.87 1.40 -1.68
N ILE A 73 5.12 0.64 -0.89
CA ILE A 73 3.75 0.24 -1.21
C ILE A 73 2.82 0.80 -0.13
N SER A 74 1.83 1.58 -0.55
CA SER A 74 0.78 2.09 0.33
C SER A 74 -0.46 1.21 0.23
N ILE A 75 -0.93 0.70 1.36
CA ILE A 75 -2.15 -0.10 1.44
C ILE A 75 -3.35 0.83 1.41
N TRP A 76 -4.12 0.73 0.32
CA TRP A 76 -5.37 1.44 0.14
C TRP A 76 -6.51 0.67 0.81
N SER A 77 -7.12 1.25 1.84
CA SER A 77 -8.18 0.65 2.67
C SER A 77 -7.80 -0.70 3.34
N GLN A 78 -8.59 -1.13 4.33
CA GLN A 78 -8.44 -2.43 5.03
C GLN A 78 -7.01 -2.74 5.54
N TRP A 79 -6.30 -1.71 6.00
CA TRP A 79 -4.95 -1.82 6.54
C TRP A 79 -4.90 -2.32 7.99
N HIS A 80 -6.05 -2.36 8.69
CA HIS A 80 -6.19 -2.85 10.06
C HIS A 80 -6.85 -4.24 10.11
N SER A 81 -6.81 -4.91 11.25
CA SER A 81 -7.41 -6.23 11.47
C SER A 81 -6.90 -7.29 10.47
N LEU A 82 -5.58 -7.30 10.26
CA LEU A 82 -4.93 -8.16 9.27
C LEU A 82 -5.12 -9.64 9.58
N SER A 83 -5.39 -10.44 8.55
CA SER A 83 -5.34 -11.89 8.61
C SER A 83 -3.88 -12.38 8.76
N ARG A 84 -3.73 -13.66 9.14
CA ARG A 84 -2.40 -14.28 9.21
C ARG A 84 -1.68 -14.23 7.86
N GLU A 85 -2.39 -14.50 6.79
CA GLU A 85 -1.86 -14.50 5.42
C GLU A 85 -1.40 -13.10 5.00
N GLN A 86 -2.14 -12.04 5.39
CA GLN A 86 -1.73 -10.67 5.15
C GLN A 86 -0.48 -10.29 5.96
N ILE A 87 -0.38 -10.73 7.22
CA ILE A 87 0.80 -10.50 8.05
C ILE A 87 2.03 -11.17 7.43
N GLU A 88 1.91 -12.43 7.00
CA GLU A 88 3.01 -13.19 6.37
C GLU A 88 3.42 -12.58 5.02
N ASP A 89 2.45 -12.15 4.20
CA ASP A 89 2.68 -11.52 2.90
C ASP A 89 3.40 -10.17 3.06
N LYS A 90 2.95 -9.33 4.00
CA LYS A 90 3.59 -8.05 4.33
C LYS A 90 5.02 -8.26 4.86
N ALA A 91 5.19 -9.21 5.78
CA ALA A 91 6.51 -9.53 6.34
C ALA A 91 7.50 -9.97 5.24
N PHE A 92 7.05 -10.78 4.28
CA PHE A 92 7.88 -11.15 3.13
C PHE A 92 8.34 -9.91 2.35
N VAL A 93 7.44 -9.03 2.01
CA VAL A 93 7.72 -7.81 1.24
C VAL A 93 8.69 -6.88 1.99
N GLN A 94 8.50 -6.71 3.29
CA GLN A 94 9.37 -5.87 4.11
C GLN A 94 10.75 -6.50 4.34
N GLN A 95 10.81 -7.78 4.71
CA GLN A 95 12.06 -8.43 5.15
C GLN A 95 12.88 -8.99 4.00
N VAL A 96 12.23 -9.59 3.00
CA VAL A 96 12.91 -10.22 1.88
C VAL A 96 13.18 -9.23 0.76
N LEU A 97 12.17 -8.44 0.34
CA LEU A 97 12.32 -7.47 -0.74
C LEU A 97 12.91 -6.14 -0.28
N GLY A 98 12.81 -5.81 1.01
CA GLY A 98 13.23 -4.52 1.56
C GLY A 98 12.34 -3.35 1.12
N THR A 99 11.11 -3.64 0.68
CA THR A 99 10.11 -2.65 0.32
C THR A 99 9.42 -2.14 1.58
N LYS A 100 9.28 -0.83 1.70
CA LYS A 100 8.51 -0.21 2.78
C LYS A 100 7.03 -0.41 2.54
N VAL A 101 6.29 -0.80 3.57
CA VAL A 101 4.83 -0.92 3.50
C VAL A 101 4.22 0.08 4.45
N VAL A 102 3.49 1.03 3.89
CA VAL A 102 2.75 2.06 4.62
C VAL A 102 1.24 1.84 4.44
N PHE A 103 0.43 2.48 5.24
CA PHE A 103 -1.03 2.47 5.04
C PHE A 103 -1.55 3.87 4.77
N CYS A 104 -2.63 3.95 3.98
CA CYS A 104 -3.24 5.20 3.58
C CYS A 104 -4.35 5.60 4.54
N ILE A 105 -4.35 6.87 4.98
CA ILE A 105 -5.43 7.50 5.73
C ILE A 105 -5.89 8.77 5.02
N SER A 106 -7.19 9.09 5.12
CA SER A 106 -7.71 10.33 4.58
C SER A 106 -7.58 11.47 5.59
N ALA A 107 -7.04 12.60 5.15
CA ALA A 107 -6.94 13.84 5.94
C ALA A 107 -8.20 14.68 5.82
N LYS A 108 -9.36 14.13 6.19
CA LYS A 108 -10.65 14.81 6.12
C LYS A 108 -11.07 15.43 7.45
N ASP A 109 -11.17 14.61 8.48
CA ASP A 109 -11.70 15.02 9.79
C ASP A 109 -10.99 14.24 10.91
N VAL A 110 -11.10 14.77 12.11
CA VAL A 110 -10.77 14.05 13.35
C VAL A 110 -12.02 13.29 13.79
N PRO A 111 -11.96 11.97 14.02
CA PRO A 111 -13.11 11.20 14.52
C PRO A 111 -13.68 11.74 15.82
N GLU A 112 -15.00 11.56 16.01
CA GLU A 112 -15.72 12.13 17.17
C GLU A 112 -15.16 11.68 18.53
N GLU A 113 -14.63 10.45 18.59
CA GLU A 113 -14.03 9.90 19.81
C GLU A 113 -12.78 10.66 20.30
N PHE A 114 -12.15 11.46 19.43
CA PHE A 114 -11.01 12.31 19.77
C PHE A 114 -11.40 13.77 19.99
N LYS A 115 -12.63 14.18 19.62
CA LYS A 115 -13.08 15.56 19.80
C LYS A 115 -13.43 15.83 21.26
N VAL A 116 -13.17 17.05 21.71
CA VAL A 116 -13.57 17.55 23.04
C VAL A 116 -14.80 18.42 22.85
N ASP A 117 -15.95 18.01 23.41
CA ASP A 117 -17.24 18.69 23.24
C ASP A 117 -17.59 18.97 21.77
N GLY A 118 -17.30 18.02 20.87
CA GLY A 118 -17.50 18.12 19.43
C GLY A 118 -16.54 19.06 18.70
N GLN A 119 -15.50 19.55 19.38
CA GLN A 119 -14.50 20.46 18.83
C GLN A 119 -13.14 19.79 18.65
N ILE A 120 -12.42 20.17 17.59
CA ILE A 120 -11.04 19.77 17.37
C ILE A 120 -10.13 20.73 18.14
N THR A 121 -9.45 20.22 19.14
CA THR A 121 -8.46 20.93 19.96
C THR A 121 -7.05 20.44 19.63
N ASP A 122 -6.02 21.10 20.18
CA ASP A 122 -4.64 20.61 20.03
C ASP A 122 -4.47 19.23 20.69
N GLU A 123 -5.20 18.93 21.77
CA GLU A 123 -5.24 17.60 22.40
C GLU A 123 -5.91 16.57 21.50
N SER A 124 -7.04 16.90 20.85
CA SER A 124 -7.69 16.06 19.84
C SER A 124 -6.73 15.63 18.72
N LEU A 125 -5.97 16.58 18.19
CA LEU A 125 -5.00 16.32 17.14
C LEU A 125 -3.89 15.40 17.62
N LYS A 126 -3.37 15.63 18.81
CA LYS A 126 -2.32 14.82 19.42
C LYS A 126 -2.78 13.38 19.68
N ASP A 127 -3.95 13.20 20.27
CA ASP A 127 -4.48 11.87 20.56
C ASP A 127 -4.82 11.10 19.27
N TYR A 128 -5.39 11.80 18.28
CA TYR A 128 -5.67 11.21 16.97
C TYR A 128 -4.39 10.84 16.23
N ALA A 129 -3.41 11.75 16.16
CA ALA A 129 -2.12 11.48 15.56
C ALA A 129 -1.41 10.30 16.22
N ARG A 130 -1.45 10.22 17.55
CA ARG A 130 -0.88 9.11 18.29
C ARG A 130 -1.57 7.78 17.97
N ALA A 131 -2.91 7.75 18.03
CA ALA A 131 -3.69 6.53 17.83
C ALA A 131 -3.53 5.99 16.39
N TRP A 132 -3.59 6.87 15.40
CA TRP A 132 -3.44 6.50 13.98
C TRP A 132 -1.99 6.36 13.54
N GLY A 133 -1.10 7.20 14.10
CA GLY A 133 0.33 7.12 13.84
C GLY A 133 1.00 5.99 14.59
N LYS A 134 1.51 6.33 15.76
CA LYS A 134 2.39 5.45 16.54
C LYS A 134 1.74 4.11 16.91
N ASP A 135 0.53 4.15 17.50
CA ASP A 135 -0.11 2.94 18.00
C ASP A 135 -0.48 1.97 16.86
N SER A 136 -0.88 2.50 15.69
CA SER A 136 -1.20 1.67 14.52
C SER A 136 0.05 1.14 13.82
N ILE A 137 1.10 1.95 13.68
CA ILE A 137 2.39 1.51 13.14
C ILE A 137 2.96 0.40 14.02
N ASP A 138 3.02 0.61 15.33
CA ASP A 138 3.56 -0.35 16.29
C ASP A 138 2.73 -1.65 16.30
N LYS A 139 1.40 -1.53 16.33
CA LYS A 139 0.49 -2.68 16.40
C LYS A 139 0.54 -3.55 15.16
N TYR A 140 0.53 -2.92 13.99
CA TYR A 140 0.45 -3.64 12.71
C TYR A 140 1.80 -3.75 12.00
N GLN A 141 2.88 -3.22 12.57
CA GLN A 141 4.25 -3.30 12.04
C GLN A 141 4.36 -2.74 10.62
N TYR A 142 3.77 -1.55 10.41
CA TYR A 142 3.97 -0.77 9.18
C TYR A 142 5.26 0.05 9.25
N ASP A 143 5.74 0.50 8.11
CA ASP A 143 6.93 1.36 7.99
C ASP A 143 6.59 2.85 8.05
N GLY A 144 5.32 3.21 8.05
CA GLY A 144 4.85 4.60 8.09
C GLY A 144 3.39 4.75 7.64
N ILE A 145 3.02 6.00 7.38
CA ILE A 145 1.68 6.41 6.97
C ILE A 145 1.78 7.16 5.64
N ASP A 146 0.81 6.94 4.77
CA ASP A 146 0.51 7.73 3.58
C ASP A 146 -0.75 8.56 3.87
N ILE A 147 -0.71 9.87 3.62
CA ILE A 147 -1.83 10.76 3.91
C ILE A 147 -2.46 11.20 2.60
N ASP A 148 -3.68 10.74 2.37
CA ASP A 148 -4.51 11.18 1.26
C ASP A 148 -5.15 12.54 1.60
N PHE A 149 -4.55 13.61 1.06
CA PHE A 149 -5.01 14.98 1.23
C PHE A 149 -5.72 15.47 -0.02
N GLU A 150 -7.06 15.40 0.00
CA GLU A 150 -7.88 15.78 -1.12
C GLU A 150 -8.66 17.07 -0.86
N THR A 151 -8.78 17.91 -1.90
CA THR A 151 -9.53 19.17 -1.86
C THR A 151 -10.82 19.13 -2.68
N ALA A 152 -11.21 17.95 -3.20
CA ALA A 152 -12.49 17.76 -3.89
C ALA A 152 -13.68 17.95 -2.92
N ALA A 153 -14.81 18.43 -3.42
CA ALA A 153 -15.94 18.86 -2.59
C ALA A 153 -16.49 17.77 -1.64
N ASP A 154 -16.44 16.52 -2.04
CA ASP A 154 -16.88 15.35 -1.27
C ASP A 154 -15.85 14.85 -0.25
N HIS A 155 -14.60 15.33 -0.35
CA HIS A 155 -13.49 15.05 0.57
C HIS A 155 -13.19 16.21 1.55
N LEU A 156 -13.98 17.30 1.51
CA LEU A 156 -13.77 18.43 2.41
C LEU A 156 -14.17 18.09 3.85
N GLY A 157 -13.35 18.56 4.78
CA GLY A 157 -13.58 18.47 6.21
C GLY A 157 -12.65 19.41 6.98
N PRO A 158 -12.74 19.47 8.30
CA PRO A 158 -11.97 20.42 9.11
C PRO A 158 -10.47 20.35 8.89
N LEU A 159 -9.87 19.15 8.73
CA LEU A 159 -8.42 19.01 8.58
C LEU A 159 -7.89 19.67 7.30
N ASN A 160 -8.66 19.65 6.20
CA ASN A 160 -8.20 20.19 4.93
C ASN A 160 -8.81 21.56 4.56
N THR A 161 -9.78 22.07 5.34
CA THR A 161 -10.39 23.38 5.12
C THR A 161 -9.99 24.44 6.14
N THR A 162 -9.58 24.04 7.35
CA THR A 162 -9.17 24.97 8.40
C THR A 162 -7.69 25.31 8.27
N PRO A 163 -7.34 26.59 8.04
CA PRO A 163 -5.95 27.00 7.88
C PRO A 163 -5.04 26.54 9.02
N GLY A 164 -3.96 25.88 8.69
CA GLY A 164 -2.93 25.43 9.66
C GLY A 164 -3.29 24.16 10.45
N LEU A 165 -4.52 23.66 10.41
CA LEU A 165 -4.93 22.48 11.18
C LEU A 165 -4.23 21.21 10.68
N PHE A 166 -4.18 21.03 9.36
CA PHE A 166 -3.44 19.90 8.75
C PHE A 166 -1.94 19.93 9.09
N LYS A 167 -1.34 21.12 9.06
CA LYS A 167 0.07 21.28 9.44
C LYS A 167 0.31 20.82 10.89
N LYS A 168 -0.54 21.26 11.83
CA LYS A 168 -0.46 20.82 13.23
C LYS A 168 -0.60 19.30 13.36
N PHE A 169 -1.56 18.71 12.64
CA PHE A 169 -1.73 17.25 12.63
C PHE A 169 -0.47 16.52 12.17
N CYS A 170 0.17 16.99 11.07
CA CYS A 170 1.43 16.42 10.60
C CYS A 170 2.58 16.60 11.59
N GLU A 171 2.63 17.71 12.33
CA GLU A 171 3.62 17.96 13.37
C GLU A 171 3.47 16.99 14.56
N GLU A 172 2.23 16.59 14.90
CA GLU A 172 1.96 15.61 15.96
C GLU A 172 2.21 14.15 15.50
N LEU A 173 2.23 13.89 14.19
CA LEU A 173 2.59 12.58 13.60
C LEU A 173 4.10 12.34 13.54
N SER A 174 4.92 13.38 13.55
CA SER A 174 6.38 13.31 13.39
C SER A 174 7.10 13.11 14.73
#